data_666f9cb43b609f4c8ac78cf42fadae1a
#
_entry.id   666f9cb43b609f4c8ac78cf42fadae1a
#
_cell.length_a   1.000
_cell.length_b   1.000
_cell.length_c   1.000
_cell.angle_alpha   90.00
_cell.angle_beta   90.00
_cell.angle_gamma   90.00
#
_symmetry.space_group_name_H-M   'P 1'
#
loop_
_entity.id
_entity.type
_entity.pdbx_description
1 polymer ?
#
loop_
_entity_poly.entity_id
_entity_poly.type
_entity_poly.pdbx_seq_one_letter_code
_entity_poly.pdbx_strand_id
1 'polypeptide(L)'
;MLDELLAAPWTIRCALLVLAAALSISVVTDLRRRLIPNEVTIPALALVIGLFGATGGWPLVQNCLVGMAVCGFPLLLAALPGWVGMGDVKLIAVCGAAAGFPAAVTVLLLVTVAGGVQAALQLAIARIRGTGRPTHVPYACSIAAGTLTAFFLGGRFP
;
A
#
# COMPACT_ATOMS: atom_id res chain seq x y z
N MET A 1 7.80 -14.98 -11.67
CA MET A 1 7.86 -14.00 -10.56
C MET A 1 9.15 -14.13 -9.73
N LEU A 2 9.49 -15.31 -9.12
CA LEU A 2 10.75 -15.45 -8.38
C LEU A 2 11.97 -15.25 -9.29
N ASP A 3 11.94 -15.80 -10.49
CA ASP A 3 13.02 -15.63 -11.47
C ASP A 3 13.17 -14.19 -11.95
N GLU A 4 12.07 -13.47 -12.12
CA GLU A 4 12.07 -12.03 -12.45
C GLU A 4 12.61 -11.18 -11.29
N LEU A 5 12.25 -11.52 -10.05
CA LEU A 5 12.81 -10.89 -8.85
C LEU A 5 14.31 -11.12 -8.71
N LEU A 6 14.77 -12.31 -9.02
CA LEU A 6 16.21 -12.67 -8.96
C LEU A 6 16.99 -11.97 -10.09
N ALA A 7 16.36 -11.76 -11.24
CA ALA A 7 16.94 -11.04 -12.37
C ALA A 7 16.91 -9.52 -12.21
N ALA A 8 16.03 -8.99 -11.32
CA ALA A 8 15.91 -7.55 -11.09
C ALA A 8 17.19 -6.96 -10.45
N PRO A 9 17.54 -5.71 -10.76
CA PRO A 9 18.62 -4.98 -10.10
C PRO A 9 18.50 -5.04 -8.57
N TRP A 10 19.63 -5.08 -7.88
CA TRP A 10 19.67 -5.18 -6.42
C TRP A 10 18.89 -4.02 -5.74
N THR A 11 18.89 -2.83 -6.34
CA THR A 11 18.16 -1.66 -5.87
C THR A 11 16.65 -1.89 -5.85
N ILE A 12 16.09 -2.51 -6.89
CA ILE A 12 14.67 -2.87 -6.95
C ILE A 12 14.34 -3.90 -5.86
N ARG A 13 15.21 -4.91 -5.68
CA ARG A 13 15.04 -5.89 -4.60
C ARG A 13 15.05 -5.24 -3.22
N CYS A 14 15.96 -4.29 -2.99
CA CYS A 14 16.00 -3.51 -1.75
C CYS A 14 14.73 -2.67 -1.56
N ALA A 15 14.23 -2.02 -2.61
CA ALA A 15 12.99 -1.24 -2.54
C ALA A 15 11.78 -2.11 -2.16
N LEU A 16 11.69 -3.33 -2.71
CA LEU A 16 10.65 -4.29 -2.37
C LEU A 16 10.77 -4.81 -0.92
N LEU A 17 11.99 -5.03 -0.44
CA LEU A 17 12.22 -5.38 0.97
C LEU A 17 11.81 -4.25 1.91
N VAL A 18 12.13 -3.00 1.56
CA VAL A 18 11.68 -1.81 2.31
C VAL A 18 10.15 -1.73 2.32
N LEU A 19 9.50 -1.97 1.18
CA LEU A 19 8.04 -2.00 1.09
C LEU A 19 7.46 -3.12 1.97
N ALA A 20 8.01 -4.34 1.87
CA ALA A 20 7.54 -5.48 2.67
C ALA A 20 7.69 -5.23 4.18
N ALA A 21 8.81 -4.64 4.60
CA ALA A 21 9.04 -4.24 5.99
C ALA A 21 8.03 -3.18 6.43
N ALA A 22 7.84 -2.13 5.63
CA ALA A 22 6.89 -1.06 5.92
C ALA A 22 5.45 -1.59 6.04
N LEU A 23 5.02 -2.46 5.13
CA LEU A 23 3.71 -3.11 5.20
C LEU A 23 3.57 -3.97 6.46
N SER A 24 4.57 -4.81 6.76
CA SER A 24 4.54 -5.69 7.92
C SER A 24 4.45 -4.91 9.23
N ILE A 25 5.27 -3.87 9.40
CA ILE A 25 5.25 -3.00 10.57
C ILE A 25 3.90 -2.27 10.66
N SER A 26 3.41 -1.72 9.55
CA SER A 26 2.13 -1.00 9.51
C SER A 26 0.94 -1.91 9.87
N VAL A 27 0.90 -3.14 9.37
CA VAL A 27 -0.13 -4.12 9.75
C VAL A 27 -0.07 -4.44 11.25
N VAL A 28 1.11 -4.70 11.79
CA VAL A 28 1.27 -5.00 13.22
C VAL A 28 0.88 -3.82 14.11
N THR A 29 1.28 -2.61 13.74
CA THR A 29 0.96 -1.39 14.51
C THR A 29 -0.51 -1.02 14.38
N ASP A 30 -1.12 -1.19 13.21
CA ASP A 30 -2.55 -0.95 13.00
C ASP A 30 -3.41 -1.93 13.81
N LEU A 31 -3.06 -3.21 13.82
CA LEU A 31 -3.76 -4.23 14.63
C LEU A 31 -3.62 -4.00 16.14
N ARG A 32 -2.45 -3.52 16.60
CA ARG A 32 -2.18 -3.34 18.04
C ARG A 32 -2.58 -1.97 18.56
N ARG A 33 -2.30 -0.92 17.80
CA ARG A 33 -2.43 0.48 18.23
C ARG A 33 -3.41 1.29 17.40
N ARG A 34 -3.94 0.72 16.32
CA ARG A 34 -4.82 1.40 15.35
C ARG A 34 -4.20 2.67 14.80
N LEU A 35 -2.89 2.62 14.53
CA LEU A 35 -2.09 3.76 14.11
C LEU A 35 -0.98 3.31 13.18
N ILE A 36 -0.85 3.98 12.04
CA ILE A 36 0.26 3.78 11.10
C ILE A 36 1.28 4.89 11.36
N PRO A 37 2.48 4.57 11.88
CA PRO A 37 3.46 5.58 12.27
C PRO A 37 4.10 6.25 11.05
N ASN A 38 4.26 7.56 11.12
CA ASN A 38 4.94 8.35 10.08
C ASN A 38 6.42 7.98 9.97
N GLU A 39 7.01 7.55 11.08
CA GLU A 39 8.41 7.12 11.18
C GLU A 39 8.71 5.87 10.31
N VAL A 40 7.66 5.16 9.88
CA VAL A 40 7.77 4.02 8.97
C VAL A 40 7.44 4.42 7.54
N THR A 41 6.32 5.11 7.34
CA THR A 41 5.82 5.40 5.98
C THR A 41 6.64 6.44 5.24
N ILE A 42 7.10 7.51 5.93
CA ILE A 42 7.86 8.58 5.28
C ILE A 42 9.26 8.12 4.87
N PRO A 43 10.06 7.46 5.74
CA PRO A 43 11.36 6.91 5.32
C PRO A 43 11.23 5.83 4.24
N ALA A 44 10.20 4.97 4.33
CA ALA A 44 9.95 3.96 3.31
C ALA A 44 9.69 4.59 1.94
N LEU A 45 8.88 5.65 1.88
CA LEU A 45 8.62 6.38 0.64
C LEU A 45 9.90 6.98 0.06
N ALA A 46 10.69 7.66 0.89
CA ALA A 46 11.93 8.27 0.47
C ALA A 46 12.95 7.24 -0.05
N LEU A 47 13.07 6.10 0.66
CA LEU A 47 13.96 5.00 0.25
C LEU A 47 13.51 4.35 -1.06
N VAL A 48 12.22 4.08 -1.24
CA VAL A 48 11.68 3.52 -2.49
C VAL A 48 11.98 4.43 -3.66
N ILE A 49 11.65 5.72 -3.56
CA ILE A 49 11.91 6.69 -4.63
C ILE A 49 13.41 6.85 -4.90
N GLY A 50 14.23 6.92 -3.85
CA GLY A 50 15.68 7.04 -3.97
C GLY A 50 16.34 5.83 -4.63
N LEU A 51 15.93 4.62 -4.25
CA LEU A 51 16.45 3.37 -4.84
C LEU A 51 16.05 3.23 -6.31
N PHE A 52 14.82 3.55 -6.67
CA PHE A 52 14.39 3.55 -8.06
C PHE A 52 15.08 4.65 -8.88
N GLY A 53 15.29 5.83 -8.29
CA GLY A 53 16.05 6.91 -8.92
C GLY A 53 17.51 6.53 -9.19
N ALA A 54 18.12 5.80 -8.26
CA ALA A 54 19.49 5.27 -8.44
C ALA A 54 19.58 4.19 -9.52
N THR A 55 18.48 3.51 -9.85
CA THR A 55 18.45 2.45 -10.87
C THR A 55 18.20 3.01 -12.27
N GLY A 56 17.17 3.82 -12.44
CA GLY A 56 16.69 4.30 -13.74
C GLY A 56 16.64 5.81 -13.88
N GLY A 57 17.24 6.55 -12.93
CA GLY A 57 17.30 8.01 -12.98
C GLY A 57 15.94 8.69 -12.90
N TRP A 58 15.87 9.89 -13.47
CA TRP A 58 14.68 10.73 -13.43
C TRP A 58 13.39 10.10 -14.01
N PRO A 59 13.44 9.37 -15.16
CA PRO A 59 12.24 8.71 -15.69
C PRO A 59 11.59 7.73 -14.70
N LEU A 60 12.40 6.98 -13.96
CA LEU A 60 11.87 6.03 -12.99
C LEU A 60 11.31 6.73 -11.74
N VAL A 61 11.93 7.83 -11.31
CA VAL A 61 11.38 8.69 -10.26
C VAL A 61 10.02 9.26 -10.66
N GLN A 62 9.88 9.76 -11.89
CA GLN A 62 8.60 10.25 -12.40
C GLN A 62 7.53 9.15 -12.37
N ASN A 63 7.89 7.93 -12.79
CA ASN A 63 6.97 6.80 -12.73
C ASN A 63 6.53 6.45 -11.30
N CYS A 64 7.45 6.48 -10.32
CA CYS A 64 7.12 6.33 -8.91
C CYS A 64 6.17 7.43 -8.41
N LEU A 65 6.43 8.68 -8.77
CA LEU A 65 5.59 9.81 -8.37
C LEU A 65 4.18 9.72 -8.96
N VAL A 66 4.06 9.28 -10.22
CA VAL A 66 2.76 9.03 -10.85
C VAL A 66 2.04 7.89 -10.12
N GLY A 67 2.71 6.78 -9.86
CA GLY A 67 2.13 5.66 -9.10
C GLY A 67 1.69 6.06 -7.70
N MET A 68 2.51 6.87 -7.00
CA MET A 68 2.17 7.45 -5.72
C MET A 68 0.89 8.30 -5.79
N ALA A 69 0.78 9.16 -6.81
CA ALA A 69 -0.38 10.02 -7.00
C ALA A 69 -1.64 9.21 -7.34
N VAL A 70 -1.53 8.20 -8.22
CA VAL A 70 -2.64 7.31 -8.61
C VAL A 70 -3.25 6.60 -7.40
N CYS A 71 -2.41 6.10 -6.50
CA CYS A 71 -2.88 5.40 -5.31
C CYS A 71 -3.25 6.37 -4.17
N GLY A 72 -2.44 7.39 -3.94
CA GLY A 72 -2.60 8.28 -2.80
C GLY A 72 -3.73 9.30 -2.96
N PHE A 73 -3.91 9.86 -4.16
CA PHE A 73 -4.86 10.95 -4.38
C PHE A 73 -6.33 10.54 -4.13
N PRO A 74 -6.84 9.40 -4.63
CA PRO A 74 -8.22 8.99 -4.35
C PRO A 74 -8.47 8.76 -2.86
N LEU A 75 -7.50 8.12 -2.15
CA LEU A 75 -7.62 7.91 -0.72
C LEU A 75 -7.48 9.20 0.08
N LEU A 76 -6.68 10.15 -0.39
CA LEU A 76 -6.59 11.47 0.22
C LEU A 76 -7.94 12.19 0.16
N LEU A 77 -8.62 12.16 -0.99
CA LEU A 77 -9.97 12.70 -1.12
C LEU A 77 -10.97 12.03 -0.17
N ALA A 78 -10.87 10.72 0.03
CA ALA A 78 -11.68 9.98 0.99
C ALA A 78 -11.30 10.28 2.45
N ALA A 79 -10.08 10.71 2.71
CA ALA A 79 -9.61 11.08 4.04
C ALA A 79 -10.09 12.49 4.47
N LEU A 80 -10.35 13.39 3.54
CA LEU A 80 -10.84 14.75 3.86
C LEU A 80 -12.15 14.76 4.68
N PRO A 81 -13.19 13.97 4.33
CA PRO A 81 -14.39 13.84 5.15
C PRO A 81 -14.20 12.89 6.36
N GLY A 82 -13.00 12.33 6.57
CA GLY A 82 -12.72 11.45 7.70
C GLY A 82 -13.11 9.98 7.50
N TRP A 83 -13.36 9.54 6.25
CA TRP A 83 -13.73 8.14 5.97
C TRP A 83 -12.52 7.19 6.05
N VAL A 84 -11.34 7.70 5.78
CA VAL A 84 -10.08 6.94 5.77
C VAL A 84 -9.05 7.65 6.64
N GLY A 85 -8.19 6.90 7.32
CA GLY A 85 -7.10 7.44 8.12
C GLY A 85 -5.98 8.03 7.25
N MET A 86 -5.39 9.15 7.68
CA MET A 86 -4.23 9.74 6.97
C MET A 86 -3.01 8.81 6.93
N GLY A 87 -2.91 7.85 7.86
CA GLY A 87 -1.90 6.81 7.85
C GLY A 87 -2.05 5.86 6.66
N ASP A 88 -3.29 5.45 6.36
CA ASP A 88 -3.63 4.57 5.24
C ASP A 88 -3.30 5.24 3.91
N VAL A 89 -3.59 6.56 3.78
CA VAL A 89 -3.23 7.35 2.59
C VAL A 89 -1.73 7.32 2.32
N LYS A 90 -0.92 7.51 3.37
CA LYS A 90 0.54 7.46 3.24
C LYS A 90 1.03 6.07 2.89
N LEU A 91 0.47 5.04 3.52
CA LEU A 91 0.87 3.66 3.27
C LEU A 91 0.57 3.24 1.83
N ILE A 92 -0.63 3.54 1.31
CA ILE A 92 -0.97 3.21 -0.08
C ILE A 92 -0.16 4.04 -1.08
N ALA A 93 0.23 5.27 -0.72
CA ALA A 93 1.14 6.09 -1.53
C ALA A 93 2.52 5.43 -1.69
N VAL A 94 3.06 4.81 -0.62
CA VAL A 94 4.30 4.01 -0.69
C VAL A 94 4.10 2.80 -1.62
N CYS A 95 2.98 2.10 -1.50
CA CYS A 95 2.66 0.95 -2.37
C CYS A 95 2.56 1.38 -3.84
N GLY A 96 1.89 2.50 -4.11
CA GLY A 96 1.77 3.07 -5.46
C GLY A 96 3.10 3.52 -6.04
N ALA A 97 3.97 4.15 -5.22
CA ALA A 97 5.32 4.52 -5.63
C ALA A 97 6.16 3.30 -6.01
N ALA A 98 6.08 2.24 -5.21
CA ALA A 98 6.81 0.99 -5.48
C ALA A 98 6.28 0.23 -6.70
N ALA A 99 4.98 0.33 -6.98
CA ALA A 99 4.37 -0.30 -8.16
C ALA A 99 4.63 0.47 -9.46
N GLY A 100 4.69 1.82 -9.40
CA GLY A 100 4.74 2.66 -10.59
C GLY A 100 3.48 2.57 -11.46
N PHE A 101 3.39 3.41 -12.50
CA PHE A 101 2.32 3.33 -13.47
C PHE A 101 2.70 2.36 -14.62
N PRO A 102 1.79 1.50 -15.12
CA PRO A 102 0.36 1.40 -14.80
C PRO A 102 0.01 0.45 -13.64
N ALA A 103 0.97 -0.25 -13.05
CA ALA A 103 0.71 -1.27 -12.01
C ALA A 103 0.03 -0.69 -10.76
N ALA A 104 0.27 0.59 -10.44
CA ALA A 104 -0.39 1.29 -9.35
C ALA A 104 -1.94 1.27 -9.46
N VAL A 105 -2.49 1.25 -10.69
CA VAL A 105 -3.94 1.13 -10.89
C VAL A 105 -4.43 -0.23 -10.40
N THR A 106 -3.70 -1.30 -10.70
CA THR A 106 -4.02 -2.66 -10.22
C THR A 106 -3.94 -2.73 -8.68
N VAL A 107 -2.90 -2.11 -8.10
CA VAL A 107 -2.77 -2.01 -6.63
C VAL A 107 -3.98 -1.31 -6.04
N LEU A 108 -4.36 -0.14 -6.56
CA LEU A 108 -5.51 0.63 -6.08
C LEU A 108 -6.81 -0.19 -6.15
N LEU A 109 -7.06 -0.85 -7.28
CA LEU A 109 -8.26 -1.68 -7.46
C LEU A 109 -8.31 -2.84 -6.47
N LEU A 110 -7.23 -3.61 -6.35
CA LEU A 110 -7.18 -4.76 -5.46
C LEU A 110 -7.24 -4.36 -3.98
N VAL A 111 -6.60 -3.27 -3.60
CA VAL A 111 -6.71 -2.71 -2.23
C VAL A 111 -8.15 -2.28 -1.95
N THR A 112 -8.81 -1.63 -2.90
CA THR A 112 -10.20 -1.20 -2.75
C THR A 112 -11.15 -2.39 -2.61
N VAL A 113 -10.96 -3.44 -3.43
CA VAL A 113 -11.74 -4.69 -3.32
C VAL A 113 -11.48 -5.37 -1.97
N ALA A 114 -10.23 -5.53 -1.57
CA ALA A 114 -9.87 -6.13 -0.29
C ALA A 114 -10.45 -5.35 0.90
N GLY A 115 -10.38 -4.01 0.86
CA GLY A 115 -10.97 -3.13 1.86
C GLY A 115 -12.49 -3.24 1.93
N GLY A 116 -13.15 -3.29 0.77
CA GLY A 116 -14.60 -3.49 0.68
C GLY A 116 -15.05 -4.85 1.25
N VAL A 117 -14.35 -5.91 0.90
CA VAL A 117 -14.60 -7.26 1.45
C VAL A 117 -14.40 -7.28 2.96
N GLN A 118 -13.31 -6.70 3.45
CA GLN A 118 -13.02 -6.63 4.89
C GLN A 118 -14.10 -5.84 5.64
N ALA A 119 -14.52 -4.70 5.12
CA ALA A 119 -15.59 -3.89 5.72
C ALA A 119 -16.92 -4.63 5.75
N ALA A 120 -17.28 -5.31 4.65
CA ALA A 120 -18.50 -6.10 4.57
C ALA A 120 -18.51 -7.28 5.58
N LEU A 121 -17.38 -7.98 5.70
CA LEU A 121 -17.21 -9.07 6.68
C LEU A 121 -17.37 -8.57 8.11
N GLN A 122 -16.74 -7.45 8.46
CA GLN A 122 -16.85 -6.87 9.80
C GLN A 122 -18.28 -6.43 10.12
N LEU A 123 -18.97 -5.82 9.15
CA LEU A 123 -20.38 -5.46 9.32
C LEU A 123 -21.29 -6.68 9.50
N ALA A 124 -21.05 -7.74 8.73
CA ALA A 124 -21.80 -9.00 8.86
C ALA A 124 -21.58 -9.63 10.25
N ILE A 125 -20.32 -9.71 10.71
CA ILE A 125 -19.98 -10.24 12.04
C ILE A 125 -20.63 -9.40 13.15
N ALA A 126 -20.57 -8.07 13.04
CA ALA A 126 -21.20 -7.16 14.02
C ALA A 126 -22.72 -7.37 14.10
N ARG A 127 -23.36 -7.57 12.94
CA ARG A 127 -24.79 -7.87 12.87
C ARG A 127 -25.15 -9.20 13.53
N ILE A 128 -24.38 -10.26 13.25
CA ILE A 128 -24.60 -11.61 13.82
C ILE A 128 -24.40 -11.59 15.35
N ARG A 129 -23.41 -10.83 15.83
CA ARG A 129 -23.10 -10.73 17.26
C ARG A 129 -23.97 -9.74 18.03
N GLY A 130 -24.85 -8.99 17.35
CA GLY A 130 -25.66 -7.94 17.98
C GLY A 130 -24.83 -6.78 18.56
N THR A 131 -23.56 -6.69 18.19
CA THR A 131 -22.67 -5.58 18.57
C THR A 131 -22.92 -4.43 17.60
N GLY A 132 -22.98 -3.20 18.08
CA GLY A 132 -23.17 -2.02 17.23
C GLY A 132 -22.17 -1.96 16.06
N ARG A 133 -22.33 -1.00 15.14
CA ARG A 133 -21.42 -0.84 13.99
C ARG A 133 -19.96 -0.78 14.45
N PRO A 134 -19.06 -1.54 13.81
CA PRO A 134 -17.63 -1.47 14.14
C PRO A 134 -17.14 -0.04 13.93
N THR A 135 -16.56 0.52 14.96
CA THR A 135 -16.06 1.92 14.95
C THR A 135 -14.73 2.07 14.22
N HIS A 136 -14.05 0.96 13.89
CA HIS A 136 -12.75 0.99 13.23
C HIS A 136 -12.48 -0.30 12.46
N VAL A 137 -12.04 -0.14 11.21
CA VAL A 137 -11.61 -1.24 10.34
C VAL A 137 -10.10 -1.11 10.18
N PRO A 138 -9.26 -2.11 10.52
CA PRO A 138 -7.81 -2.04 10.32
C PRO A 138 -7.48 -2.13 8.81
N TYR A 139 -7.40 -0.98 8.15
CA TYR A 139 -7.23 -0.88 6.70
C TYR A 139 -5.84 -1.34 6.22
N ALA A 140 -4.80 -1.31 7.08
CA ALA A 140 -3.45 -1.75 6.73
C ALA A 140 -3.41 -3.22 6.24
N CYS A 141 -4.27 -4.09 6.79
CA CYS A 141 -4.38 -5.48 6.32
C CYS A 141 -4.86 -5.56 4.87
N SER A 142 -5.88 -4.77 4.51
CA SER A 142 -6.40 -4.72 3.13
C SER A 142 -5.39 -4.14 2.16
N ILE A 143 -4.67 -3.08 2.58
CA ILE A 143 -3.60 -2.48 1.78
C ILE A 143 -2.51 -3.51 1.53
N ALA A 144 -2.05 -4.24 2.56
CA ALA A 144 -1.04 -5.27 2.42
C ALA A 144 -1.51 -6.42 1.51
N ALA A 145 -2.70 -6.95 1.74
CA ALA A 145 -3.26 -8.03 0.94
C ALA A 145 -3.44 -7.64 -0.52
N GLY A 146 -4.05 -6.48 -0.80
CA GLY A 146 -4.27 -5.98 -2.15
C GLY A 146 -2.96 -5.70 -2.89
N THR A 147 -1.99 -5.09 -2.20
CA THR A 147 -0.66 -4.81 -2.77
C THR A 147 0.09 -6.10 -3.10
N LEU A 148 0.16 -7.04 -2.17
CA LEU A 148 0.80 -8.34 -2.42
C LEU A 148 0.14 -9.08 -3.58
N THR A 149 -1.20 -9.12 -3.61
CA THR A 149 -1.93 -9.75 -4.73
C THR A 149 -1.62 -9.07 -6.06
N ALA A 150 -1.53 -7.73 -6.09
CA ALA A 150 -1.18 -6.99 -7.30
C ALA A 150 0.21 -7.37 -7.82
N PHE A 151 1.20 -7.45 -6.94
CA PHE A 151 2.55 -7.87 -7.31
C PHE A 151 2.60 -9.34 -7.77
N PHE A 152 1.78 -10.22 -7.17
CA PHE A 152 1.69 -11.62 -7.62
C PHE A 152 1.04 -11.77 -8.99
N LEU A 153 -0.02 -10.99 -9.29
CA LEU A 153 -0.75 -11.07 -10.55
C LEU A 153 -0.09 -10.26 -11.66
N GLY A 154 0.52 -9.12 -11.33
CA GLY A 154 1.06 -8.16 -12.29
C GLY A 154 2.47 -8.49 -12.78
N GLY A 155 3.30 -9.21 -12.02
CA GLY A 155 4.63 -9.74 -12.38
C GLY A 155 5.65 -8.76 -12.96
N ARG A 156 5.31 -7.50 -13.18
CA ARG A 156 6.19 -6.50 -13.79
C ARG A 156 6.50 -5.41 -12.78
N PHE A 157 7.76 -5.32 -12.44
CA PHE A 157 8.32 -4.20 -11.68
C PHE A 157 8.62 -3.06 -12.66
N PRO A 158 8.54 -1.80 -12.20
CA PRO A 158 8.84 -0.63 -13.04
C PRO A 158 10.25 -0.62 -13.61
#